data_e812b57af058e09a7a6b2ad10cb95839
#
_entry.id   e812b57af058e09a7a6b2ad10cb95839
#
_cell.length_a   1.000
_cell.length_b   1.000
_cell.length_c   1.000
_cell.angle_alpha   90.00
_cell.angle_beta   90.00
_cell.angle_gamma   90.00
#
_symmetry.space_group_name_H-M   'P 1'
#
loop_
_entity.id
_entity.type
_entity.pdbx_description
1 polymer ?
#
loop_
_entity_poly.entity_id
_entity_poly.type
_entity_poly.pdbx_seq_one_letter_code
_entity_poly.pdbx_strand_id
1 'polypeptide(L)'
;MKFIQITSLLLFLFSCAQSSEIKPTYLTEKINYTSKNILGFENIFNEDVLKDQKNIEIFGVLHFPDNYDSAKQYPAVVASHGSSNWRAHHLKYLEQIRQAGFIVFAMHPFDSRGVDSTVGNQINVTSETVIYDMAMSLNLLWDDPRINNQKIYAAG
;
A
#
# COMPACT_ATOMS: atom_id res chain seq x y z
N MET A 1 35.63 61.60 9.89
CA MET A 1 35.30 60.26 10.43
C MET A 1 34.23 59.66 9.53
N LYS A 2 34.60 58.64 8.71
CA LYS A 2 33.64 57.90 7.82
C LYS A 2 33.24 56.62 8.55
N PHE A 3 31.95 56.47 8.87
CA PHE A 3 31.38 55.26 9.40
C PHE A 3 31.15 54.24 8.27
N ILE A 4 31.81 53.11 8.34
CA ILE A 4 31.60 51.96 7.47
C ILE A 4 30.49 51.12 8.10
N GLN A 5 29.32 51.07 7.46
CA GLN A 5 28.25 50.13 7.80
C GLN A 5 28.58 48.77 7.17
N ILE A 6 28.80 47.75 8.04
CA ILE A 6 28.95 46.37 7.64
C ILE A 6 27.56 45.74 7.70
N THR A 7 26.93 45.56 6.56
CA THR A 7 25.68 44.77 6.41
C THR A 7 26.07 43.31 6.37
N SER A 8 25.82 42.61 7.48
CA SER A 8 25.97 41.16 7.57
C SER A 8 24.81 40.48 6.85
N LEU A 9 25.10 39.88 5.68
CA LEU A 9 24.16 39.05 4.94
C LEU A 9 24.16 37.65 5.51
N LEU A 10 23.16 37.33 6.36
CA LEU A 10 22.91 35.94 6.83
C LEU A 10 22.32 35.12 5.68
N LEU A 11 23.14 34.30 5.03
CA LEU A 11 22.68 33.22 4.17
C LEU A 11 22.10 32.08 5.00
N PHE A 12 20.78 31.98 5.06
CA PHE A 12 20.11 30.78 5.52
C PHE A 12 20.20 29.68 4.45
N LEU A 13 21.13 28.76 4.63
CA LEU A 13 21.15 27.51 3.88
C LEU A 13 20.02 26.62 4.40
N PHE A 14 18.88 26.63 3.72
CA PHE A 14 17.86 25.59 3.87
C PHE A 14 18.44 24.27 3.33
N SER A 15 19.02 23.48 4.22
CA SER A 15 19.32 22.08 3.94
C SER A 15 17.99 21.33 3.87
N CYS A 16 17.48 21.14 2.67
CA CYS A 16 16.39 20.22 2.41
C CYS A 16 16.95 18.81 2.65
N ALA A 17 16.70 18.23 3.82
CA ALA A 17 16.98 16.82 4.10
C ALA A 17 16.05 16.01 3.18
N GLN A 18 16.55 15.62 2.01
CA GLN A 18 15.93 14.58 1.20
C GLN A 18 16.00 13.29 2.00
N SER A 19 14.84 12.84 2.51
CA SER A 19 14.71 11.47 2.97
C SER A 19 14.98 10.58 1.75
N SER A 20 16.15 9.94 1.72
CA SER A 20 16.45 8.93 0.72
C SER A 20 15.49 7.78 0.94
N GLU A 21 14.45 7.67 0.11
CA GLU A 21 13.68 6.45 0.00
C GLU A 21 14.66 5.33 -0.35
N ILE A 22 14.86 4.41 0.57
CA ILE A 22 15.65 3.20 0.33
C ILE A 22 14.85 2.38 -0.69
N LYS A 23 15.25 2.45 -1.96
CA LYS A 23 14.65 1.60 -2.99
C LYS A 23 14.97 0.15 -2.68
N PRO A 24 13.96 -0.74 -2.72
CA PRO A 24 14.19 -2.16 -2.54
C PRO A 24 15.19 -2.68 -3.59
N THR A 25 16.05 -3.59 -3.20
CA THR A 25 17.05 -4.21 -4.08
C THR A 25 16.47 -5.36 -4.92
N TYR A 26 15.20 -5.66 -4.77
CA TYR A 26 14.46 -6.69 -5.46
C TYR A 26 13.35 -6.09 -6.35
N LEU A 27 12.79 -6.90 -7.25
CA LEU A 27 11.74 -6.47 -8.17
C LEU A 27 10.47 -6.09 -7.41
N THR A 28 9.92 -4.92 -7.73
CA THR A 28 8.60 -4.47 -7.27
C THR A 28 7.79 -3.91 -8.43
N GLU A 29 6.48 -4.00 -8.33
CA GLU A 29 5.55 -3.48 -9.33
C GLU A 29 4.33 -2.86 -8.66
N LYS A 30 4.05 -1.58 -8.95
CA LYS A 30 2.82 -0.92 -8.52
C LYS A 30 1.68 -1.27 -9.46
N ILE A 31 0.56 -1.73 -8.92
CA ILE A 31 -0.65 -2.05 -9.68
C ILE A 31 -1.81 -1.22 -9.13
N ASN A 32 -2.50 -0.52 -10.03
CA ASN A 32 -3.74 0.16 -9.72
C ASN A 32 -4.91 -0.79 -9.97
N TYR A 33 -5.95 -0.69 -9.14
CA TYR A 33 -7.17 -1.46 -9.29
C TYR A 33 -8.37 -0.70 -8.73
N THR A 34 -9.57 -1.13 -9.10
CA THR A 34 -10.82 -0.46 -8.70
C THR A 34 -11.37 -1.04 -7.42
N SER A 35 -11.79 -0.18 -6.52
CA SER A 35 -12.50 -0.51 -5.29
C SER A 35 -13.62 0.51 -4.99
N LYS A 36 -14.17 0.46 -3.79
CA LYS A 36 -15.26 1.33 -3.32
C LYS A 36 -15.08 1.68 -1.83
N ASN A 37 -15.73 2.74 -1.37
CA ASN A 37 -15.87 3.01 0.07
C ASN A 37 -17.11 2.30 0.59
N ILE A 38 -16.96 1.44 1.57
CA ILE A 38 -18.05 0.64 2.14
C ILE A 38 -18.32 1.09 3.58
N LEU A 39 -19.58 1.32 3.89
CA LEU A 39 -20.07 1.58 5.24
C LEU A 39 -21.01 0.44 5.64
N GLY A 40 -20.71 -0.20 6.75
CA GLY A 40 -21.46 -1.35 7.28
C GLY A 40 -21.08 -2.69 6.66
N PHE A 41 -20.84 -3.67 7.51
CA PHE A 41 -20.42 -5.02 7.10
C PHE A 41 -21.45 -5.72 6.21
N GLU A 42 -22.74 -5.44 6.39
CA GLU A 42 -23.84 -5.97 5.59
C GLU A 42 -23.79 -5.53 4.12
N ASN A 43 -23.02 -4.47 3.83
CA ASN A 43 -22.93 -3.90 2.49
C ASN A 43 -21.71 -4.41 1.69
N ILE A 44 -20.80 -5.16 2.31
CA ILE A 44 -19.55 -5.59 1.65
C ILE A 44 -19.83 -6.40 0.37
N PHE A 45 -20.88 -7.23 0.37
CA PHE A 45 -21.27 -8.08 -0.76
C PHE A 45 -22.72 -7.82 -1.20
N ASN A 46 -23.31 -6.69 -0.81
CA ASN A 46 -24.64 -6.30 -1.25
C ASN A 46 -24.57 -5.65 -2.64
N GLU A 47 -24.93 -6.42 -3.67
CA GLU A 47 -24.81 -5.96 -5.06
C GLU A 47 -25.60 -4.68 -5.35
N ASP A 48 -26.77 -4.48 -4.74
CA ASP A 48 -27.58 -3.30 -4.98
C ASP A 48 -26.93 -2.05 -4.38
N VAL A 49 -26.36 -2.15 -3.16
CA VAL A 49 -25.57 -1.08 -2.56
C VAL A 49 -24.29 -0.82 -3.37
N LEU A 50 -23.60 -1.87 -3.79
CA LEU A 50 -22.35 -1.74 -4.54
C LEU A 50 -22.53 -1.09 -5.91
N LYS A 51 -23.66 -1.29 -6.59
CA LYS A 51 -23.95 -0.64 -7.88
C LYS A 51 -23.99 0.88 -7.79
N ASP A 52 -24.53 1.40 -6.68
CA ASP A 52 -24.70 2.83 -6.47
C ASP A 52 -23.43 3.52 -5.89
N GLN A 53 -22.48 2.75 -5.39
CA GLN A 53 -21.23 3.27 -4.86
C GLN A 53 -20.25 3.68 -5.96
N LYS A 54 -19.66 4.87 -5.80
CA LYS A 54 -18.64 5.38 -6.72
C LYS A 54 -17.39 4.49 -6.71
N ASN A 55 -16.92 4.16 -7.89
CA ASN A 55 -15.62 3.51 -8.05
C ASN A 55 -14.48 4.44 -7.62
N ILE A 56 -13.51 3.89 -6.92
CA ILE A 56 -12.28 4.57 -6.50
C ILE A 56 -11.10 3.75 -7.04
N GLU A 57 -10.16 4.43 -7.69
CA GLU A 57 -8.89 3.82 -8.02
C GLU A 57 -7.99 3.79 -6.78
N ILE A 58 -7.53 2.61 -6.45
CA ILE A 58 -6.56 2.38 -5.38
C ILE A 58 -5.37 1.60 -5.93
N PHE A 59 -4.31 1.46 -5.14
CA PHE A 59 -3.14 0.72 -5.57
C PHE A 59 -2.59 -0.22 -4.49
N GLY A 60 -1.82 -1.16 -4.94
CA GLY A 60 -0.94 -1.98 -4.13
C GLY A 60 0.41 -2.16 -4.83
N VAL A 61 1.36 -2.71 -4.11
CA VAL A 61 2.70 -2.99 -4.63
C VAL A 61 2.97 -4.49 -4.52
N LEU A 62 3.27 -5.12 -5.66
CA LEU A 62 3.82 -6.47 -5.71
C LEU A 62 5.30 -6.43 -5.35
N HIS A 63 5.69 -7.29 -4.44
CA HIS A 63 7.07 -7.55 -4.04
C HIS A 63 7.40 -8.98 -4.42
N PHE A 64 8.36 -9.16 -5.33
CA PHE A 64 8.72 -10.47 -5.86
C PHE A 64 9.84 -11.12 -5.03
N PRO A 65 9.88 -12.46 -4.92
CA PRO A 65 10.97 -13.17 -4.25
C PRO A 65 12.32 -12.93 -4.96
N ASP A 66 13.45 -13.09 -4.23
CA ASP A 66 14.79 -12.79 -4.75
C ASP A 66 15.13 -13.58 -6.02
N ASN A 67 14.69 -14.84 -6.11
CA ASN A 67 14.92 -15.70 -7.24
C ASN A 67 13.69 -15.78 -8.16
N TYR A 68 13.02 -14.64 -8.38
CA TYR A 68 11.85 -14.58 -9.25
C TYR A 68 12.19 -14.98 -10.68
N ASP A 69 11.39 -15.91 -11.22
CA ASP A 69 11.46 -16.41 -12.59
C ASP A 69 10.09 -16.24 -13.24
N SER A 70 9.99 -15.41 -14.26
CA SER A 70 8.73 -15.10 -14.95
C SER A 70 8.09 -16.30 -15.65
N ALA A 71 8.81 -17.41 -15.80
CA ALA A 71 8.26 -18.66 -16.36
C ALA A 71 7.55 -19.54 -15.31
N LYS A 72 7.55 -19.14 -14.03
CA LYS A 72 6.96 -19.90 -12.92
C LYS A 72 5.79 -19.16 -12.28
N GLN A 73 4.93 -19.94 -11.62
CA GLN A 73 3.89 -19.42 -10.76
C GLN A 73 4.30 -19.51 -9.29
N TYR A 74 3.92 -18.48 -8.52
CA TYR A 74 4.27 -18.35 -7.12
C TYR A 74 3.02 -18.32 -6.22
N PRO A 75 3.10 -18.84 -5.00
CA PRO A 75 2.09 -18.54 -4.00
C PRO A 75 2.10 -17.04 -3.70
N ALA A 76 0.95 -16.47 -3.33
CA ALA A 76 0.85 -15.05 -3.04
C ALA A 76 0.22 -14.77 -1.68
N VAL A 77 0.56 -13.61 -1.10
CA VAL A 77 -0.07 -13.06 0.11
C VAL A 77 -0.52 -11.64 -0.20
N VAL A 78 -1.83 -11.38 -0.05
CA VAL A 78 -2.35 -10.02 0.06
C VAL A 78 -2.15 -9.56 1.50
N ALA A 79 -1.47 -8.43 1.67
CA ALA A 79 -1.18 -7.89 2.99
C ALA A 79 -1.79 -6.50 3.17
N SER A 80 -2.41 -6.28 4.33
CA SER A 80 -2.93 -4.99 4.76
C SER A 80 -2.22 -4.53 6.04
N HIS A 81 -2.23 -3.23 6.26
CA HIS A 81 -1.76 -2.60 7.50
C HIS A 81 -2.93 -2.28 8.44
N GLY A 82 -2.63 -1.98 9.70
CA GLY A 82 -3.60 -1.49 10.68
C GLY A 82 -3.81 0.03 10.60
N SER A 83 -4.53 0.58 11.61
CA SER A 83 -4.96 1.99 11.68
C SER A 83 -3.84 3.03 11.58
N SER A 84 -2.59 2.65 11.81
CA SER A 84 -1.43 3.54 11.74
C SER A 84 -0.73 3.54 10.37
N ASN A 85 -1.30 2.91 9.33
CA ASN A 85 -0.66 2.71 8.03
C ASN A 85 0.58 1.79 8.12
N TRP A 86 1.34 1.62 7.04
CA TRP A 86 2.56 0.81 7.01
C TRP A 86 3.61 1.34 7.98
N ARG A 87 4.18 0.45 8.79
CA ARG A 87 5.25 0.73 9.75
C ARG A 87 6.41 -0.26 9.56
N ALA A 88 7.59 0.09 10.05
CA ALA A 88 8.80 -0.70 9.85
C ALA A 88 8.67 -2.19 10.27
N HIS A 89 7.89 -2.49 11.31
CA HIS A 89 7.65 -3.87 11.73
C HIS A 89 6.81 -4.65 10.72
N HIS A 90 5.79 -4.03 10.09
CA HIS A 90 5.01 -4.66 9.02
C HIS A 90 5.92 -4.99 7.82
N LEU A 91 6.73 -4.02 7.38
CA LEU A 91 7.66 -4.21 6.26
C LEU A 91 8.64 -5.36 6.52
N LYS A 92 9.07 -5.54 7.78
CA LYS A 92 9.91 -6.68 8.16
C LYS A 92 9.19 -8.03 7.99
N TYR A 93 7.90 -8.11 8.32
CA TYR A 93 7.11 -9.34 8.09
C TYR A 93 6.88 -9.59 6.62
N LEU A 94 6.55 -8.56 5.82
CA LEU A 94 6.42 -8.70 4.37
C LEU A 94 7.71 -9.23 3.75
N GLU A 95 8.86 -8.74 4.19
CA GLU A 95 10.16 -9.19 3.73
C GLU A 95 10.41 -10.67 4.05
N GLN A 96 10.05 -11.13 5.25
CA GLN A 96 10.17 -12.56 5.61
C GLN A 96 9.30 -13.45 4.73
N ILE A 97 8.06 -13.03 4.42
CA ILE A 97 7.14 -13.77 3.56
C ILE A 97 7.71 -13.81 2.12
N ARG A 98 8.21 -12.69 1.61
CA ARG A 98 8.84 -12.58 0.30
C ARG A 98 10.06 -13.51 0.18
N GLN A 99 10.95 -13.51 1.19
CA GLN A 99 12.12 -14.38 1.27
C GLN A 99 11.76 -15.87 1.37
N ALA A 100 10.58 -16.20 1.90
CA ALA A 100 10.05 -17.55 1.89
C ALA A 100 9.52 -18.00 0.50
N GLY A 101 9.65 -17.16 -0.53
CA GLY A 101 9.31 -17.49 -1.91
C GLY A 101 7.89 -17.12 -2.33
N PHE A 102 7.22 -16.25 -1.59
CA PHE A 102 5.90 -15.72 -1.96
C PHE A 102 6.03 -14.41 -2.75
N ILE A 103 5.11 -14.17 -3.67
CA ILE A 103 4.80 -12.82 -4.12
C ILE A 103 3.94 -12.16 -3.03
N VAL A 104 4.34 -10.97 -2.56
CA VAL A 104 3.58 -10.22 -1.56
C VAL A 104 2.95 -9.02 -2.23
N PHE A 105 1.62 -8.89 -2.13
CA PHE A 105 0.88 -7.72 -2.57
C PHE A 105 0.55 -6.85 -1.36
N ALA A 106 1.32 -5.80 -1.16
CA ALA A 106 1.09 -4.82 -0.10
C ALA A 106 0.02 -3.81 -0.57
N MET A 107 -1.17 -3.85 0.02
CA MET A 107 -2.25 -2.91 -0.27
C MET A 107 -1.95 -1.53 0.32
N HIS A 108 -2.39 -0.47 -0.36
CA HIS A 108 -2.28 0.92 0.11
C HIS A 108 -3.66 1.59 0.20
N PRO A 109 -4.57 1.09 1.05
CA PRO A 109 -5.93 1.61 1.16
C PRO A 109 -5.99 3.05 1.65
N PHE A 110 -5.08 3.46 2.54
CA PHE A 110 -5.03 4.80 3.10
C PHE A 110 -4.36 5.79 2.14
N ASP A 111 -3.17 5.48 1.65
CA ASP A 111 -2.42 6.34 0.73
C ASP A 111 -3.24 6.64 -0.53
N SER A 112 -3.96 5.64 -1.06
CA SER A 112 -4.85 5.79 -2.21
C SER A 112 -6.00 6.78 -1.97
N ARG A 113 -6.36 7.02 -0.71
CA ARG A 113 -7.43 7.94 -0.30
C ARG A 113 -6.91 9.23 0.33
N GLY A 114 -5.58 9.45 0.33
CA GLY A 114 -4.95 10.62 0.94
C GLY A 114 -5.08 10.65 2.47
N VAL A 115 -5.14 9.47 3.11
CA VAL A 115 -5.28 9.32 4.56
C VAL A 115 -3.98 8.74 5.13
N ASP A 116 -3.36 9.42 6.08
CA ASP A 116 -2.14 8.94 6.73
C ASP A 116 -2.41 7.92 7.83
N SER A 117 -3.53 8.06 8.55
CA SER A 117 -3.89 7.23 9.69
C SER A 117 -5.39 7.35 9.99
N THR A 118 -5.97 6.27 10.50
CA THR A 118 -7.34 6.27 11.05
C THR A 118 -7.36 6.21 12.58
N VAL A 119 -6.22 6.32 13.24
CA VAL A 119 -6.14 6.41 14.71
C VAL A 119 -6.94 7.62 15.19
N GLY A 120 -7.94 7.38 16.05
CA GLY A 120 -8.86 8.41 16.55
C GLY A 120 -9.99 8.82 15.60
N ASN A 121 -9.97 8.40 14.32
CA ASN A 121 -11.05 8.64 13.37
C ASN A 121 -11.19 7.48 12.37
N GLN A 122 -11.82 6.41 12.79
CA GLN A 122 -11.96 5.15 12.02
C GLN A 122 -12.92 5.26 10.82
N ILE A 123 -13.67 6.36 10.69
CA ILE A 123 -14.63 6.55 9.59
C ILE A 123 -13.97 7.11 8.31
N ASN A 124 -12.73 7.62 8.38
CA ASN A 124 -12.03 8.13 7.20
C ASN A 124 -11.75 7.02 6.17
N VAL A 125 -11.36 5.85 6.64
CA VAL A 125 -11.32 4.59 5.90
C VAL A 125 -11.77 3.51 6.85
N THR A 126 -12.95 2.96 6.64
CA THR A 126 -13.56 1.96 7.53
C THR A 126 -12.93 0.58 7.38
N SER A 127 -13.09 -0.28 8.39
CA SER A 127 -12.65 -1.67 8.31
C SER A 127 -13.33 -2.41 7.15
N GLU A 128 -14.59 -2.12 6.90
CA GLU A 128 -15.39 -2.69 5.80
C GLU A 128 -14.81 -2.30 4.44
N THR A 129 -14.38 -1.05 4.31
CA THR A 129 -13.68 -0.58 3.11
C THR A 129 -12.37 -1.35 2.90
N VAL A 130 -11.56 -1.54 3.95
CA VAL A 130 -10.29 -2.30 3.84
C VAL A 130 -10.55 -3.77 3.49
N ILE A 131 -11.58 -4.39 4.06
CA ILE A 131 -11.97 -5.76 3.73
C ILE A 131 -12.43 -5.86 2.27
N TYR A 132 -13.20 -4.89 1.78
CA TYR A 132 -13.62 -4.85 0.38
C TYR A 132 -12.41 -4.64 -0.56
N ASP A 133 -11.48 -3.75 -0.21
CA ASP A 133 -10.22 -3.56 -0.95
C ASP A 133 -9.42 -4.86 -1.03
N MET A 134 -9.39 -5.63 0.07
CA MET A 134 -8.72 -6.94 0.10
C MET A 134 -9.41 -7.95 -0.82
N ALA A 135 -10.74 -8.00 -0.83
CA ALA A 135 -11.50 -8.87 -1.73
C ALA A 135 -11.20 -8.53 -3.20
N MET A 136 -11.15 -7.24 -3.55
CA MET A 136 -10.78 -6.81 -4.90
C MET A 136 -9.34 -7.15 -5.25
N SER A 137 -8.42 -7.07 -4.29
CA SER A 137 -7.02 -7.50 -4.47
C SER A 137 -6.91 -9.00 -4.71
N LEU A 138 -7.69 -9.82 -4.00
CA LEU A 138 -7.73 -11.26 -4.23
C LEU A 138 -8.20 -11.61 -5.65
N ASN A 139 -9.23 -10.92 -6.14
CA ASN A 139 -9.70 -11.09 -7.53
C ASN A 139 -8.63 -10.68 -8.54
N LEU A 140 -7.94 -9.55 -8.30
CA LEU A 140 -6.83 -9.09 -9.13
C LEU A 140 -5.72 -10.15 -9.23
N LEU A 141 -5.32 -10.72 -8.08
CA LEU A 141 -4.25 -11.72 -8.02
C LEU A 141 -4.69 -13.08 -8.59
N TRP A 142 -5.98 -13.40 -8.53
CA TRP A 142 -6.53 -14.63 -9.11
C TRP A 142 -6.30 -14.71 -10.62
N ASP A 143 -6.38 -13.58 -11.30
CA ASP A 143 -6.24 -13.46 -12.76
C ASP A 143 -4.78 -13.21 -13.19
N ASP A 144 -3.83 -13.01 -12.26
CA ASP A 144 -2.44 -12.76 -12.58
C ASP A 144 -1.73 -14.08 -12.97
N PRO A 145 -1.20 -14.22 -14.20
CA PRO A 145 -0.57 -15.46 -14.67
C PRO A 145 0.70 -15.85 -13.89
N ARG A 146 1.29 -14.92 -13.14
CA ARG A 146 2.49 -15.16 -12.30
C ARG A 146 2.15 -15.81 -10.96
N ILE A 147 0.87 -15.87 -10.62
CA ILE A 147 0.39 -16.34 -9.31
C ILE A 147 -0.30 -17.69 -9.45
N ASN A 148 0.03 -18.60 -8.54
CA ASN A 148 -0.72 -19.82 -8.36
C ASN A 148 -2.02 -19.49 -7.60
N ASN A 149 -3.13 -19.39 -8.33
CA ASN A 149 -4.43 -18.98 -7.78
C ASN A 149 -5.01 -19.94 -6.72
N GLN A 150 -4.51 -21.17 -6.62
CA GLN A 150 -4.88 -22.09 -5.54
C GLN A 150 -4.09 -21.84 -4.24
N LYS A 151 -3.16 -20.90 -4.24
CA LYS A 151 -2.25 -20.58 -3.12
C LYS A 151 -2.18 -19.08 -2.88
N ILE A 152 -3.34 -18.43 -2.76
CA ILE A 152 -3.44 -17.02 -2.38
C ILE A 152 -3.93 -16.95 -0.93
N TYR A 153 -3.24 -16.17 -0.12
CA TYR A 153 -3.49 -15.98 1.30
C TYR A 153 -3.69 -14.51 1.61
N ALA A 154 -4.27 -14.20 2.76
CA ALA A 154 -4.43 -12.85 3.27
C ALA A 154 -3.75 -12.71 4.64
N ALA A 155 -3.16 -11.54 4.91
CA ALA A 155 -2.54 -11.17 6.19
C ALA A 155 -2.83 -9.70 6.53
N GLY A 156 -3.10 -9.41 7.83
CA GLY A 156 -3.37 -8.04 8.32
C GLY A 156 -3.49 -7.98 9.83
#